data_14f8e8033dc39f428202b70cef2cd051
#
_entry.id   14f8e8033dc39f428202b70cef2cd051
#
_cell.length_a   1.000
_cell.length_b   1.000
_cell.length_c   1.000
_cell.angle_alpha   90.00
_cell.angle_beta   90.00
_cell.angle_gamma   90.00
#
_symmetry.space_group_name_H-M   'P 1'
#
loop_
_entity.id
_entity.type
_entity.pdbx_description
1 polymer ?
#
loop_
_entity_poly.entity_id
_entity_poly.type
_entity_poly.pdbx_seq_one_letter_code
_entity_poly.pdbx_strand_id
1 'polypeptide(L)'
;MRSGAIFDVAERRATIEELNQERMDPSFWDDPEHAKEVEQQIAREKEWVEAYEDLRERAENIETLQLLADEEGEDLEDEIFAEAEELEKRLERVELKSLLDDEDDHRNAIVTINPGAGGTESQDWADMLLRMYMRWAEEQGFNVEMLEHQPGEVAGIKSASINVEGKYAYGYLKGESGVHRLVRISPFDSDS
;
A
#
# COMPACT_ATOMS: atom_id res chain seq x y z
N MET A 1 24.01 3.87 1.34
CA MET A 1 24.01 3.97 2.80
C MET A 1 22.83 4.81 3.35
N ARG A 2 21.59 4.57 2.91
CA ARG A 2 20.37 5.21 3.45
C ARG A 2 19.34 4.22 4.02
N SER A 3 19.49 2.91 3.75
CA SER A 3 18.52 1.89 4.18
C SER A 3 18.49 1.62 5.70
N GLY A 4 19.58 1.85 6.44
CA GLY A 4 19.61 1.56 7.87
C GLY A 4 18.76 2.52 8.73
N ALA A 5 18.51 3.74 8.25
CA ALA A 5 17.74 4.75 8.99
C ALA A 5 16.21 4.55 8.89
N ILE A 6 15.73 3.83 7.87
CA ILE A 6 14.28 3.58 7.68
C ILE A 6 13.77 2.54 8.67
N PHE A 7 14.58 1.54 9.00
CA PHE A 7 14.12 0.43 9.83
C PHE A 7 14.35 0.63 11.32
N ASP A 8 15.44 1.27 11.71
CA ASP A 8 15.92 1.36 13.12
C ASP A 8 15.47 0.17 14.02
N VAL A 9 15.79 -1.03 13.53
CA VAL A 9 15.28 -2.29 14.10
C VAL A 9 15.60 -2.43 15.60
N ALA A 10 16.71 -1.88 16.03
CA ALA A 10 17.13 -1.95 17.43
C ALA A 10 16.20 -1.12 18.33
N GLU A 11 15.86 0.10 17.90
CA GLU A 11 14.94 0.98 18.61
C GLU A 11 13.52 0.39 18.63
N ARG A 12 13.04 -0.11 17.47
CA ARG A 12 11.73 -0.76 17.39
C ARG A 12 11.60 -1.99 18.27
N ARG A 13 12.64 -2.83 18.36
CA ARG A 13 12.67 -3.97 19.28
C ARG A 13 12.66 -3.52 20.74
N ALA A 14 13.37 -2.46 21.10
CA ALA A 14 13.34 -1.90 22.44
C ALA A 14 11.92 -1.37 22.78
N THR A 15 11.28 -0.65 21.88
CA THR A 15 9.89 -0.18 22.04
C THR A 15 8.93 -1.35 22.23
N ILE A 16 9.05 -2.41 21.43
CA ILE A 16 8.21 -3.61 21.57
C ILE A 16 8.41 -4.24 22.96
N GLU A 17 9.63 -4.30 23.45
CA GLU A 17 9.93 -4.86 24.77
C GLU A 17 9.34 -4.01 25.91
N GLU A 18 9.49 -2.67 25.83
CA GLU A 18 8.90 -1.74 26.79
C GLU A 18 7.38 -1.87 26.86
N LEU A 19 6.71 -1.88 25.70
CA LEU A 19 5.25 -2.04 25.61
C LEU A 19 4.79 -3.43 26.10
N ASN A 20 5.56 -4.48 25.84
CA ASN A 20 5.28 -5.80 26.39
C ASN A 20 5.44 -5.85 27.91
N GLN A 21 6.38 -5.09 28.49
CA GLN A 21 6.52 -4.99 29.95
C GLN A 21 5.32 -4.25 30.55
N GLU A 22 4.84 -3.18 29.93
CA GLU A 22 3.63 -2.47 30.33
C GLU A 22 2.40 -3.38 30.38
N ARG A 23 2.23 -4.27 29.38
CA ARG A 23 1.15 -5.28 29.34
C ARG A 23 1.17 -6.29 30.49
N MET A 24 2.31 -6.45 31.17
CA MET A 24 2.42 -7.37 32.32
C MET A 24 1.82 -6.77 33.60
N ASP A 25 1.55 -5.47 33.63
CA ASP A 25 0.88 -4.83 34.77
C ASP A 25 -0.59 -5.31 34.84
N PRO A 26 -1.06 -5.84 35.98
CA PRO A 26 -2.44 -6.28 36.12
C PRO A 26 -3.46 -5.17 35.87
N SER A 27 -3.12 -3.91 36.12
CA SER A 27 -4.01 -2.75 35.88
C SER A 27 -4.08 -2.32 34.42
N PHE A 28 -3.21 -2.82 33.56
CA PHE A 28 -3.17 -2.49 32.13
C PHE A 28 -4.52 -2.73 31.41
N TRP A 29 -5.20 -3.80 31.80
CA TRP A 29 -6.46 -4.21 31.19
C TRP A 29 -7.70 -3.48 31.75
N ASP A 30 -7.51 -2.64 32.77
CA ASP A 30 -8.58 -1.83 33.34
C ASP A 30 -8.99 -0.64 32.42
N ASP A 31 -8.09 -0.24 31.50
CA ASP A 31 -8.36 0.75 30.45
C ASP A 31 -8.34 0.09 29.05
N PRO A 32 -9.50 -0.27 28.50
CA PRO A 32 -9.57 -0.95 27.21
C PRO A 32 -9.13 -0.08 26.02
N GLU A 33 -9.25 1.24 26.09
CA GLU A 33 -8.85 2.15 25.02
C GLU A 33 -7.32 2.23 24.96
N HIS A 34 -6.68 2.44 26.10
CA HIS A 34 -5.23 2.43 26.21
C HIS A 34 -4.63 1.06 25.80
N ALA A 35 -5.22 -0.03 26.28
CA ALA A 35 -4.78 -1.38 25.92
C ALA A 35 -4.83 -1.60 24.38
N LYS A 36 -5.89 -1.11 23.73
CA LYS A 36 -6.02 -1.18 22.27
C LYS A 36 -4.96 -0.37 21.54
N GLU A 37 -4.63 0.82 22.02
CA GLU A 37 -3.60 1.68 21.43
C GLU A 37 -2.21 1.02 21.52
N VAL A 38 -1.86 0.48 22.68
CA VAL A 38 -0.61 -0.23 22.92
C VAL A 38 -0.50 -1.48 22.03
N GLU A 39 -1.56 -2.28 21.94
CA GLU A 39 -1.58 -3.46 21.04
C GLU A 39 -1.39 -3.07 19.57
N GLN A 40 -2.02 -1.99 19.13
CA GLN A 40 -1.85 -1.48 17.78
C GLN A 40 -0.42 -0.98 17.53
N GLN A 41 0.19 -0.34 18.53
CA GLN A 41 1.56 0.12 18.44
C GLN A 41 2.52 -1.07 18.36
N ILE A 42 2.38 -2.07 19.23
CA ILE A 42 3.18 -3.31 19.17
C ILE A 42 3.06 -3.96 17.78
N ALA A 43 1.84 -4.05 17.25
CA ALA A 43 1.60 -4.65 15.94
C ALA A 43 2.31 -3.87 14.81
N ARG A 44 2.29 -2.52 14.87
CA ARG A 44 3.00 -1.67 13.91
C ARG A 44 4.51 -1.86 13.97
N GLU A 45 5.09 -1.82 15.18
CA GLU A 45 6.53 -1.99 15.34
C GLU A 45 7.00 -3.38 14.90
N LYS A 46 6.25 -4.44 15.25
CA LYS A 46 6.54 -5.81 14.80
C LYS A 46 6.54 -5.94 13.28
N GLU A 47 5.58 -5.35 12.61
CA GLU A 47 5.49 -5.40 11.15
C GLU A 47 6.73 -4.83 10.46
N TRP A 48 7.32 -3.76 11.02
CA TRP A 48 8.58 -3.20 10.50
C TRP A 48 9.77 -4.12 10.75
N VAL A 49 9.84 -4.73 11.94
CA VAL A 49 10.90 -5.70 12.27
C VAL A 49 10.82 -6.92 11.38
N GLU A 50 9.62 -7.49 11.21
CA GLU A 50 9.37 -8.64 10.34
C GLU A 50 9.69 -8.35 8.87
N ALA A 51 9.31 -7.17 8.37
CA ALA A 51 9.64 -6.76 7.01
C ALA A 51 11.16 -6.65 6.79
N TYR A 52 11.90 -6.13 7.76
CA TYR A 52 13.35 -6.08 7.70
C TYR A 52 13.98 -7.48 7.72
N GLU A 53 13.48 -8.36 8.60
CA GLU A 53 13.98 -9.74 8.72
C GLU A 53 13.74 -10.54 7.44
N ASP A 54 12.57 -10.41 6.81
CA ASP A 54 12.27 -11.04 5.51
C ASP A 54 13.20 -10.55 4.40
N LEU A 55 13.41 -9.23 4.29
CA LEU A 55 14.35 -8.67 3.30
C LEU A 55 15.79 -9.15 3.53
N ARG A 56 16.21 -9.22 4.77
CA ARG A 56 17.54 -9.68 5.16
C ARG A 56 17.74 -11.17 4.84
N GLU A 57 16.79 -12.01 5.23
CA GLU A 57 16.82 -13.45 4.95
C GLU A 57 16.93 -13.74 3.44
N ARG A 58 16.17 -13.00 2.62
CA ARG A 58 16.24 -13.12 1.16
C ARG A 58 17.58 -12.68 0.60
N ALA A 59 18.15 -11.61 1.11
CA ALA A 59 19.49 -11.16 0.71
C ALA A 59 20.55 -12.22 1.07
N GLU A 60 20.49 -12.81 2.28
CA GLU A 60 21.38 -13.90 2.72
C GLU A 60 21.19 -15.18 1.85
N ASN A 61 19.96 -15.47 1.42
CA ASN A 61 19.70 -16.58 0.50
C ASN A 61 20.33 -16.35 -0.87
N ILE A 62 20.24 -15.16 -1.45
CA ILE A 62 20.90 -14.81 -2.71
C ILE A 62 22.42 -14.96 -2.59
N GLU A 63 23.02 -14.46 -1.51
CA GLU A 63 24.46 -14.63 -1.25
C GLU A 63 24.85 -16.12 -1.16
N THR A 64 24.01 -16.93 -0.54
CA THR A 64 24.23 -18.39 -0.42
C THR A 64 24.16 -19.07 -1.78
N LEU A 65 23.16 -18.74 -2.61
CA LEU A 65 23.04 -19.27 -3.97
C LEU A 65 24.24 -18.89 -4.84
N GLN A 66 24.75 -17.65 -4.73
CA GLN A 66 25.94 -17.21 -5.44
C GLN A 66 27.19 -18.01 -5.04
N LEU A 67 27.36 -18.25 -3.73
CA LEU A 67 28.47 -19.06 -3.24
C LEU A 67 28.40 -20.50 -3.73
N LEU A 68 27.22 -21.12 -3.77
CA LEU A 68 27.02 -22.48 -4.31
C LEU A 68 27.31 -22.55 -5.81
N ALA A 69 26.87 -21.56 -6.58
CA ALA A 69 27.17 -21.48 -8.01
C ALA A 69 28.67 -21.37 -8.27
N ASP A 70 29.39 -20.59 -7.47
CA ASP A 70 30.82 -20.39 -7.61
C ASP A 70 31.64 -21.63 -7.19
N GLU A 71 31.23 -22.33 -6.12
CA GLU A 71 32.00 -23.48 -5.58
C GLU A 71 31.71 -24.80 -6.31
N GLU A 72 30.44 -25.06 -6.66
CA GLU A 72 30.01 -26.32 -7.24
C GLU A 72 29.90 -26.27 -8.78
N GLY A 73 29.96 -25.07 -9.37
CA GLY A 73 29.84 -24.85 -10.81
C GLY A 73 28.41 -25.12 -11.31
N GLU A 74 27.42 -25.01 -10.43
CA GLU A 74 26.02 -25.15 -10.78
C GLU A 74 25.51 -23.91 -11.51
N ASP A 75 24.65 -24.12 -12.49
CA ASP A 75 23.96 -23.02 -13.18
C ASP A 75 22.72 -22.62 -12.42
N LEU A 76 22.90 -21.67 -11.49
CA LEU A 76 21.85 -21.11 -10.63
C LEU A 76 21.44 -19.67 -11.03
N GLU A 77 21.85 -19.22 -12.22
CA GLU A 77 21.61 -17.82 -12.66
C GLU A 77 20.12 -17.45 -12.66
N ASP A 78 19.27 -18.34 -13.17
CA ASP A 78 17.81 -18.09 -13.23
C ASP A 78 17.18 -18.00 -11.82
N GLU A 79 17.64 -18.83 -10.88
CA GLU A 79 17.14 -18.84 -9.50
C GLU A 79 17.60 -17.60 -8.73
N ILE A 80 18.86 -17.22 -8.86
CA ILE A 80 19.41 -15.99 -8.28
C ILE A 80 18.66 -14.77 -8.84
N PHE A 81 18.39 -14.74 -10.14
CA PHE A 81 17.68 -13.64 -10.77
C PHE A 81 16.23 -13.54 -10.25
N ALA A 82 15.52 -14.66 -10.13
CA ALA A 82 14.16 -14.69 -9.64
C ALA A 82 14.06 -14.21 -8.16
N GLU A 83 14.99 -14.65 -7.31
CA GLU A 83 15.04 -14.18 -5.90
C GLU A 83 15.42 -12.70 -5.81
N ALA A 84 16.32 -12.20 -6.65
CA ALA A 84 16.68 -10.79 -6.68
C ALA A 84 15.49 -9.90 -7.13
N GLU A 85 14.75 -10.33 -8.15
CA GLU A 85 13.54 -9.62 -8.61
C GLU A 85 12.45 -9.56 -7.52
N GLU A 86 12.26 -10.66 -6.79
CA GLU A 86 11.31 -10.68 -5.68
C GLU A 86 11.76 -9.81 -4.50
N LEU A 87 13.06 -9.79 -4.18
CA LEU A 87 13.64 -8.91 -3.17
C LEU A 87 13.44 -7.43 -3.54
N GLU A 88 13.69 -7.07 -4.81
CA GLU A 88 13.48 -5.70 -5.30
C GLU A 88 12.01 -5.27 -5.15
N LYS A 89 11.06 -6.10 -5.58
CA LYS A 89 9.61 -5.83 -5.43
C LYS A 89 9.20 -5.64 -3.96
N ARG A 90 9.77 -6.42 -3.06
CA ARG A 90 9.50 -6.30 -1.62
C ARG A 90 10.10 -5.04 -1.03
N LEU A 91 11.32 -4.71 -1.42
CA LEU A 91 11.99 -3.47 -0.99
C LEU A 91 11.20 -2.23 -1.43
N GLU A 92 10.76 -2.19 -2.69
CA GLU A 92 9.91 -1.09 -3.20
C GLU A 92 8.62 -0.92 -2.37
N ARG A 93 7.96 -2.03 -1.99
CA ARG A 93 6.75 -1.98 -1.14
C ARG A 93 7.06 -1.41 0.24
N VAL A 94 8.19 -1.78 0.84
CA VAL A 94 8.59 -1.29 2.16
C VAL A 94 9.00 0.16 2.10
N GLU A 95 9.72 0.58 1.05
CA GLU A 95 10.05 1.99 0.82
C GLU A 95 8.80 2.85 0.65
N LEU A 96 7.85 2.40 -0.17
CA LEU A 96 6.57 3.09 -0.34
C LEU A 96 5.81 3.20 0.99
N LYS A 97 5.75 2.12 1.77
CA LYS A 97 5.14 2.12 3.10
C LYS A 97 5.83 3.10 4.06
N SER A 98 7.16 3.27 3.95
CA SER A 98 7.91 4.20 4.80
C SER A 98 7.55 5.68 4.58
N LEU A 99 6.90 5.99 3.45
CA LEU A 99 6.39 7.33 3.14
C LEU A 99 4.99 7.58 3.73
N LEU A 100 4.34 6.54 4.29
CA LEU A 100 3.01 6.60 4.87
C LEU A 100 3.11 6.71 6.40
N ASP A 101 3.55 7.88 6.89
CA ASP A 101 3.86 8.13 8.30
C ASP A 101 2.90 9.16 8.97
N ASP A 102 1.88 9.62 8.23
CA ASP A 102 0.87 10.51 8.80
C ASP A 102 -0.13 9.73 9.67
N GLU A 103 -0.66 10.40 10.69
CA GLU A 103 -1.60 9.83 11.68
C GLU A 103 -2.79 9.12 11.05
N ASP A 104 -3.29 9.64 9.92
CA ASP A 104 -4.47 9.11 9.22
C ASP A 104 -4.14 8.07 8.15
N ASP A 105 -2.87 7.89 7.78
CA ASP A 105 -2.47 7.04 6.65
C ASP A 105 -2.94 5.60 6.78
N HIS A 106 -3.04 5.09 7.99
CA HIS A 106 -3.46 3.71 8.28
C HIS A 106 -4.96 3.43 8.11
N ARG A 107 -5.77 4.48 7.86
CA ARG A 107 -7.23 4.39 7.77
C ARG A 107 -7.72 3.87 6.42
N ASN A 108 -9.00 3.48 6.40
CA ASN A 108 -9.75 3.26 5.17
C ASN A 108 -9.95 4.58 4.42
N ALA A 109 -10.21 4.50 3.11
CA ALA A 109 -10.43 5.68 2.29
C ALA A 109 -11.82 5.70 1.65
N ILE A 110 -12.42 6.87 1.59
CA ILE A 110 -13.58 7.13 0.73
C ILE A 110 -13.09 7.95 -0.46
N VAL A 111 -13.24 7.38 -1.66
CA VAL A 111 -12.87 8.03 -2.91
C VAL A 111 -14.14 8.48 -3.61
N THR A 112 -14.26 9.80 -3.83
CA THR A 112 -15.38 10.39 -4.57
C THR A 112 -14.87 10.96 -5.88
N ILE A 113 -15.49 10.57 -6.99
CA ILE A 113 -15.13 10.98 -8.34
C ILE A 113 -16.27 11.77 -8.95
N ASN A 114 -15.96 13.00 -9.34
CA ASN A 114 -16.91 13.89 -10.00
C ASN A 114 -16.35 14.34 -11.35
N PRO A 115 -17.10 14.25 -12.46
CA PRO A 115 -16.65 14.76 -13.73
C PRO A 115 -16.51 16.29 -13.72
N GLY A 116 -15.57 16.81 -14.48
CA GLY A 116 -15.44 18.23 -14.72
C GLY A 116 -16.51 18.77 -15.68
N ALA A 117 -16.34 20.02 -16.12
CA ALA A 117 -17.30 20.73 -16.98
C ALA A 117 -17.37 20.24 -18.45
N GLY A 118 -16.74 19.14 -18.80
CA GLY A 118 -16.56 18.64 -20.17
C GLY A 118 -17.70 17.81 -20.76
N GLY A 119 -18.90 17.79 -20.17
CA GLY A 119 -20.05 17.02 -20.67
C GLY A 119 -19.78 15.51 -20.73
N THR A 120 -20.18 14.83 -21.83
CA THR A 120 -20.05 13.37 -21.98
C THR A 120 -18.61 12.88 -21.88
N GLU A 121 -17.63 13.62 -22.41
CA GLU A 121 -16.21 13.29 -22.32
C GLU A 121 -15.72 13.23 -20.89
N SER A 122 -16.08 14.21 -20.06
CA SER A 122 -15.66 14.21 -18.66
C SER A 122 -16.34 13.11 -17.84
N GLN A 123 -17.59 12.76 -18.19
CA GLN A 123 -18.33 11.66 -17.56
C GLN A 123 -17.73 10.30 -17.90
N ASP A 124 -17.29 10.11 -19.15
CA ASP A 124 -16.60 8.90 -19.58
C ASP A 124 -15.22 8.78 -18.92
N TRP A 125 -14.46 9.89 -18.85
CA TRP A 125 -13.19 9.91 -18.13
C TRP A 125 -13.35 9.58 -16.65
N ALA A 126 -14.37 10.12 -15.99
CA ALA A 126 -14.65 9.82 -14.58
C ALA A 126 -14.94 8.32 -14.36
N ASP A 127 -15.66 7.67 -15.28
CA ASP A 127 -15.91 6.23 -15.23
C ASP A 127 -14.63 5.40 -15.47
N MET A 128 -13.76 5.86 -16.36
CA MET A 128 -12.44 5.22 -16.55
C MET A 128 -11.59 5.29 -15.26
N LEU A 129 -11.57 6.44 -14.58
CA LEU A 129 -10.89 6.60 -13.30
C LEU A 129 -11.50 5.69 -12.22
N LEU A 130 -12.82 5.61 -12.11
CA LEU A 130 -13.49 4.71 -11.18
C LEU A 130 -13.02 3.27 -11.38
N ARG A 131 -13.04 2.78 -12.61
CA ARG A 131 -12.57 1.43 -12.94
C ARG A 131 -11.09 1.23 -12.64
N MET A 132 -10.25 2.24 -12.86
CA MET A 132 -8.83 2.20 -12.56
C MET A 132 -8.61 2.03 -11.05
N TYR A 133 -9.25 2.86 -10.21
CA TYR A 133 -9.10 2.77 -8.76
C TYR A 133 -9.67 1.48 -8.18
N MET A 134 -10.79 0.99 -8.69
CA MET A 134 -11.34 -0.30 -8.25
C MET A 134 -10.39 -1.45 -8.54
N ARG A 135 -9.81 -1.52 -9.75
CA ARG A 135 -8.84 -2.56 -10.11
C ARG A 135 -7.57 -2.47 -9.28
N TRP A 136 -7.04 -1.27 -9.13
CA TRP A 136 -5.87 -1.05 -8.29
C TRP A 136 -6.12 -1.53 -6.85
N ALA A 137 -7.26 -1.19 -6.27
CA ALA A 137 -7.61 -1.60 -4.92
C ALA A 137 -7.73 -3.13 -4.79
N GLU A 138 -8.34 -3.80 -5.78
CA GLU A 138 -8.41 -5.27 -5.85
C GLU A 138 -7.01 -5.91 -5.95
N GLU A 139 -6.13 -5.36 -6.78
CA GLU A 139 -4.74 -5.81 -6.95
C GLU A 139 -3.90 -5.63 -5.66
N GLN A 140 -4.20 -4.59 -4.87
CA GLN A 140 -3.61 -4.39 -3.55
C GLN A 140 -4.24 -5.28 -2.45
N GLY A 141 -5.28 -6.05 -2.77
CA GLY A 141 -5.98 -6.90 -1.81
C GLY A 141 -6.93 -6.13 -0.88
N PHE A 142 -7.31 -4.90 -1.24
CA PHE A 142 -8.29 -4.11 -0.49
C PHE A 142 -9.71 -4.57 -0.81
N ASN A 143 -10.61 -4.44 0.17
CA ASN A 143 -12.03 -4.61 -0.06
C ASN A 143 -12.65 -3.31 -0.57
N VAL A 144 -13.42 -3.38 -1.66
CA VAL A 144 -14.03 -2.20 -2.29
C VAL A 144 -15.55 -2.32 -2.25
N GLU A 145 -16.19 -1.33 -1.64
CA GLU A 145 -17.65 -1.22 -1.61
C GLU A 145 -18.10 0.05 -2.36
N MET A 146 -19.04 -0.13 -3.28
CA MET A 146 -19.69 1.00 -3.99
C MET A 146 -20.71 1.65 -3.06
N LEU A 147 -20.45 2.89 -2.64
CA LEU A 147 -21.37 3.67 -1.79
C LEU A 147 -22.41 4.41 -2.62
N GLU A 148 -21.98 5.01 -3.73
CA GLU A 148 -22.85 5.78 -4.61
C GLU A 148 -22.38 5.59 -6.07
N HIS A 149 -23.35 5.48 -6.99
CA HIS A 149 -23.08 5.44 -8.42
C HIS A 149 -24.22 6.12 -9.17
N GLN A 150 -23.93 7.25 -9.77
CA GLN A 150 -24.87 7.99 -10.63
C GLN A 150 -24.42 7.89 -12.08
N PRO A 151 -25.12 7.13 -12.93
CA PRO A 151 -24.76 7.01 -14.34
C PRO A 151 -24.95 8.31 -15.11
N GLY A 152 -24.12 8.51 -16.12
CA GLY A 152 -24.28 9.58 -17.10
C GLY A 152 -25.51 9.35 -17.98
N GLU A 153 -25.96 10.39 -18.66
CA GLU A 153 -27.15 10.29 -19.55
C GLU A 153 -26.81 9.57 -20.87
N VAL A 154 -25.62 9.76 -21.40
CA VAL A 154 -25.14 9.19 -22.65
C VAL A 154 -24.04 8.17 -22.43
N ALA A 155 -23.06 8.51 -21.60
CA ALA A 155 -21.94 7.66 -21.24
C ALA A 155 -21.35 8.07 -19.89
N GLY A 156 -20.57 7.17 -19.27
CA GLY A 156 -19.83 7.43 -18.05
C GLY A 156 -20.69 7.64 -16.81
N ILE A 157 -20.20 8.43 -15.88
CA ILE A 157 -20.84 8.69 -14.59
C ILE A 157 -21.00 10.19 -14.33
N LYS A 158 -22.04 10.57 -13.58
CA LYS A 158 -22.24 11.92 -13.03
C LYS A 158 -21.57 12.08 -11.66
N SER A 159 -21.45 11.00 -10.90
CA SER A 159 -20.77 10.91 -9.62
C SER A 159 -20.58 9.44 -9.27
N ALA A 160 -19.51 9.12 -8.58
CA ALA A 160 -19.35 7.85 -7.89
C ALA A 160 -18.57 8.03 -6.60
N SER A 161 -18.92 7.22 -5.59
CA SER A 161 -18.18 7.13 -4.34
C SER A 161 -17.95 5.67 -4.00
N ILE A 162 -16.71 5.31 -3.67
CA ILE A 162 -16.33 3.98 -3.22
C ILE A 162 -15.68 4.07 -1.84
N ASN A 163 -15.95 3.08 -0.99
CA ASN A 163 -15.21 2.84 0.23
C ASN A 163 -14.11 1.80 -0.08
N VAL A 164 -12.88 2.13 0.21
CA VAL A 164 -11.71 1.26 0.06
C VAL A 164 -11.23 0.88 1.44
N GLU A 165 -11.42 -0.37 1.83
CA GLU A 165 -11.09 -0.89 3.14
C GLU A 165 -9.80 -1.69 3.07
N GLY A 166 -8.83 -1.26 3.83
CA GLY A 166 -7.54 -1.93 3.94
C GLY A 166 -6.51 -1.08 4.65
N LYS A 167 -5.47 -1.74 5.12
CA LYS A 167 -4.41 -1.06 5.85
C LYS A 167 -3.66 -0.09 4.94
N TYR A 168 -3.58 1.17 5.33
CA TYR A 168 -2.99 2.27 4.56
C TYR A 168 -3.76 2.68 3.29
N ALA A 169 -5.01 2.27 3.12
CA ALA A 169 -5.79 2.65 1.95
C ALA A 169 -5.87 4.19 1.78
N TYR A 170 -6.07 4.93 2.88
CA TYR A 170 -6.07 6.40 2.85
C TYR A 170 -4.69 6.96 2.49
N GLY A 171 -3.63 6.43 3.10
CA GLY A 171 -2.27 6.89 2.84
C GLY A 171 -1.89 6.80 1.36
N TYR A 172 -2.23 5.70 0.70
CA TYR A 172 -2.00 5.53 -0.74
C TYR A 172 -2.85 6.48 -1.59
N LEU A 173 -4.11 6.70 -1.21
CA LEU A 173 -5.08 7.42 -2.03
C LEU A 173 -5.13 8.93 -1.76
N LYS A 174 -4.62 9.42 -0.62
CA LYS A 174 -4.64 10.86 -0.29
C LYS A 174 -3.94 11.74 -1.32
N GLY A 175 -2.86 11.22 -1.93
CA GLY A 175 -2.09 11.90 -2.96
C GLY A 175 -2.85 12.08 -4.28
N GLU A 176 -3.88 11.27 -4.51
CA GLU A 176 -4.71 11.30 -5.71
C GLU A 176 -5.79 12.40 -5.66
N SER A 177 -5.94 13.09 -4.54
CA SER A 177 -6.90 14.19 -4.41
C SER A 177 -6.52 15.36 -5.31
N GLY A 178 -7.31 15.61 -6.35
CA GLY A 178 -7.03 16.70 -7.28
C GLY A 178 -7.77 16.59 -8.60
N VAL A 179 -7.28 17.32 -9.61
CA VAL A 179 -7.86 17.34 -10.95
C VAL A 179 -7.08 16.41 -11.87
N HIS A 180 -7.77 15.40 -12.36
CA HIS A 180 -7.23 14.41 -13.31
C HIS A 180 -7.53 14.84 -14.75
N ARG A 181 -6.50 14.95 -15.57
CA ARG A 181 -6.61 15.39 -16.96
C ARG A 181 -6.31 14.25 -17.91
N LEU A 182 -7.24 14.00 -18.85
CA LEU A 182 -7.04 13.08 -19.98
C LEU A 182 -6.76 13.87 -21.26
N VAL A 183 -5.80 13.41 -22.04
CA VAL A 183 -5.52 13.89 -23.40
C VAL A 183 -5.63 12.69 -24.34
N ARG A 184 -6.70 12.66 -25.13
CA ARG A 184 -6.96 11.60 -26.14
C ARG A 184 -7.79 12.15 -27.29
N ILE A 185 -7.90 11.37 -28.37
CA ILE A 185 -8.90 11.61 -29.40
C ILE A 185 -10.27 11.24 -28.83
N SER A 186 -11.26 12.11 -29.01
CA SER A 186 -12.63 11.89 -28.52
C SER A 186 -13.32 10.73 -29.22
N PRO A 187 -13.83 9.73 -28.50
CA PRO A 187 -14.67 8.70 -29.12
C PRO A 187 -16.11 9.20 -29.41
N PHE A 188 -16.46 10.42 -28.97
CA PHE A 188 -17.79 11.02 -29.11
C PHE A 188 -17.81 12.14 -30.16
N ASP A 189 -16.67 12.45 -30.76
CA ASP A 189 -16.56 13.46 -31.80
C ASP A 189 -16.85 12.81 -33.17
N SER A 190 -17.79 13.39 -33.93
CA SER A 190 -18.20 12.87 -35.24
C SER A 190 -17.20 13.15 -36.35
N ASP A 191 -16.19 13.99 -36.09
CA ASP A 191 -15.19 14.45 -37.07
C ASP A 191 -13.82 13.75 -36.94
N SER A 192 -13.75 12.62 -36.22
CA SER A 192 -12.51 11.84 -36.03
C SER A 192 -12.42 10.61 -36.91
#